data_0db06b4df9d1e227b6a71f7933b9f9eb
#
_entry.id   0db06b4df9d1e227b6a71f7933b9f9eb
#
_cell.length_a   1.000
_cell.length_b   1.000
_cell.length_c   1.000
_cell.angle_alpha   90.00
_cell.angle_beta   90.00
_cell.angle_gamma   90.00
#
_symmetry.space_group_name_H-M   'P 1'
#
loop_
_entity.id
_entity.type
_entity.pdbx_description
1 polymer ?
#
loop_
_entity_poly.entity_id
_entity_poly.type
_entity_poly.pdbx_seq_one_letter_code
_entity_poly.pdbx_strand_id
1 'polypeptide(L)'
;MPASRPSWQTHECPTWCEGGHREDDHVDDRVHRAVGAGIDILVDPNETTSVQLEFAVWRRDGRADTWLYAGAGPGRELQIPLPDAARVLRSALRLAGVEDDDIEERLLAALARYAEPPRAVAR
;
A
#
# COMPACT_ATOMS: atom_id res chain seq x y z
N MET A 1 25.86 11.30 7.47
CA MET A 1 26.15 9.98 6.89
C MET A 1 24.85 9.24 6.67
N PRO A 2 24.62 8.67 5.50
CA PRO A 2 23.43 7.84 5.30
C PRO A 2 23.50 6.64 6.25
N ALA A 3 22.32 6.24 6.77
CA ALA A 3 22.23 5.03 7.56
C ALA A 3 22.64 3.82 6.73
N SER A 4 23.32 2.86 7.36
CA SER A 4 23.68 1.62 6.71
C SER A 4 22.41 0.83 6.37
N ARG A 5 22.40 0.23 5.18
CA ARG A 5 21.31 -0.64 4.77
C ARG A 5 21.31 -1.89 5.67
N PRO A 6 20.13 -2.32 6.19
CA PRO A 6 20.07 -3.56 6.95
C PRO A 6 20.57 -4.76 6.15
N SER A 7 21.13 -5.74 6.83
CA SER A 7 21.69 -6.92 6.16
C SER A 7 20.61 -7.78 5.47
N TRP A 8 19.36 -7.73 5.96
CA TRP A 8 18.25 -8.46 5.35
C TRP A 8 17.75 -7.83 4.04
N GLN A 9 18.07 -6.55 3.81
CA GLN A 9 17.59 -5.84 2.62
C GLN A 9 18.42 -6.24 1.40
N THR A 10 17.80 -6.96 0.47
CA THR A 10 18.45 -7.47 -0.74
C THR A 10 18.22 -6.59 -1.96
N HIS A 11 17.24 -5.67 -1.87
CA HIS A 11 16.84 -4.80 -2.97
C HIS A 11 16.78 -3.35 -2.53
N GLU A 12 17.07 -2.45 -3.46
CA GLU A 12 16.96 -1.03 -3.20
C GLU A 12 15.50 -0.65 -2.90
N CYS A 13 15.31 0.38 -2.09
CA CYS A 13 13.99 0.93 -1.87
C CYS A 13 13.42 1.44 -3.20
N PRO A 14 12.17 1.09 -3.56
CA PRO A 14 11.49 1.78 -4.63
C PRO A 14 11.41 3.28 -4.32
N THR A 15 11.22 4.10 -5.33
CA THR A 15 11.15 5.56 -5.16
C THR A 15 10.05 6.01 -4.22
N TRP A 16 8.99 5.21 -4.09
CA TRP A 16 7.84 5.50 -3.23
C TRP A 16 8.01 5.02 -1.78
N CYS A 17 9.05 4.24 -1.47
CA CYS A 17 9.27 3.72 -0.12
C CYS A 17 9.67 4.84 0.85
N GLU A 18 9.06 4.85 2.03
CA GLU A 18 9.33 5.86 3.06
C GLU A 18 10.59 5.56 3.87
N GLY A 19 11.22 4.40 3.67
CA GLY A 19 12.43 4.02 4.39
C GLY A 19 12.13 3.52 5.80
N GLY A 20 13.01 3.84 6.74
CA GLY A 20 12.84 3.44 8.15
C GLY A 20 13.18 1.99 8.42
N HIS A 21 13.95 1.35 7.54
CA HIS A 21 14.37 -0.04 7.71
C HIS A 21 15.41 -0.17 8.81
N ARG A 22 15.28 -1.21 9.64
CA ARG A 22 16.17 -1.47 10.77
C ARG A 22 16.71 -2.89 10.68
N GLU A 23 17.91 -3.08 11.20
CA GLU A 23 18.56 -4.40 11.23
C GLU A 23 17.75 -5.42 12.03
N ASP A 24 17.10 -4.95 13.10
CA ASP A 24 16.30 -5.79 13.99
C ASP A 24 14.83 -5.91 13.58
N ASP A 25 14.44 -5.48 12.37
CA ASP A 25 13.08 -5.64 11.89
C ASP A 25 12.69 -7.13 11.88
N HIS A 26 11.53 -7.43 12.44
CA HIS A 26 10.94 -8.76 12.34
C HIS A 26 10.72 -9.12 10.87
N VAL A 27 10.76 -10.41 10.55
CA VAL A 27 10.62 -10.89 9.17
C VAL A 27 9.37 -10.34 8.48
N ASP A 28 8.27 -10.16 9.23
CA ASP A 28 7.03 -9.61 8.70
C ASP A 28 7.09 -8.10 8.42
N ASP A 29 8.06 -7.42 9.01
CA ASP A 29 8.25 -5.97 8.86
C ASP A 29 9.32 -5.61 7.83
N ARG A 30 9.88 -6.61 7.16
CA ARG A 30 10.90 -6.41 6.12
C ARG A 30 10.27 -6.10 4.77
N VAL A 31 9.57 -4.98 4.75
CA VAL A 31 8.76 -4.54 3.61
C VAL A 31 9.12 -3.10 3.22
N HIS A 32 8.90 -2.79 1.96
CA HIS A 32 8.92 -1.42 1.46
C HIS A 32 7.50 -0.89 1.54
N ARG A 33 7.31 0.31 2.09
CA ARG A 33 5.98 0.83 2.44
C ARG A 33 5.85 2.32 2.16
N ALA A 34 4.67 2.71 1.70
CA ALA A 34 4.21 4.10 1.67
C ALA A 34 2.85 4.16 2.37
N VAL A 35 2.69 5.06 3.32
CA VAL A 35 1.45 5.19 4.11
C VAL A 35 0.71 6.44 3.67
N GLY A 36 -0.59 6.30 3.44
CA GLY A 36 -1.47 7.41 3.14
C GLY A 36 -2.01 8.08 4.41
N ALA A 37 -2.71 9.18 4.23
CA ALA A 37 -3.39 9.84 5.34
C ALA A 37 -4.57 9.00 5.82
N GLY A 38 -4.77 8.93 7.14
CA GLY A 38 -5.93 8.26 7.73
C GLY A 38 -7.20 9.09 7.58
N ILE A 39 -8.32 8.40 7.55
CA ILE A 39 -9.66 9.01 7.45
C ILE A 39 -10.53 8.48 8.58
N ASP A 40 -11.18 9.38 9.32
CA ASP A 40 -12.10 8.96 10.37
C ASP A 40 -13.43 8.51 9.76
N ILE A 41 -13.81 7.27 10.04
CA ILE A 41 -15.05 6.67 9.51
C ILE A 41 -15.79 5.88 10.59
N LEU A 42 -17.07 5.62 10.35
CA LEU A 42 -17.83 4.62 11.08
C LEU A 42 -17.80 3.31 10.26
N VAL A 43 -17.29 2.25 10.85
CA VAL A 43 -17.16 0.95 10.16
C VAL A 43 -18.39 0.06 10.33
N ASP A 44 -19.27 0.42 11.28
CA ASP A 44 -20.52 -0.29 11.56
C ASP A 44 -21.60 0.77 11.85
N PRO A 45 -22.78 0.68 11.20
CA PRO A 45 -23.86 1.66 11.44
C PRO A 45 -24.37 1.71 12.88
N ASN A 46 -24.09 0.69 13.68
CA ASN A 46 -24.45 0.65 15.10
C ASN A 46 -23.39 1.24 16.02
N GLU A 47 -22.23 1.59 15.51
CA GLU A 47 -21.16 2.22 16.28
C GLU A 47 -21.39 3.75 16.30
N THR A 48 -21.09 4.37 17.44
CA THR A 48 -21.18 5.82 17.62
C THR A 48 -19.79 6.47 17.63
N THR A 49 -18.74 5.67 17.72
CA THR A 49 -17.36 6.15 17.74
C THR A 49 -16.70 5.85 16.40
N SER A 50 -16.13 6.88 15.77
CA SER A 50 -15.37 6.71 14.55
C SER A 50 -14.03 6.04 14.84
N VAL A 51 -13.51 5.30 13.83
CA VAL A 51 -12.18 4.74 13.82
C VAL A 51 -11.41 5.31 12.65
N GLN A 52 -10.10 5.27 12.71
CA GLN A 52 -9.28 5.76 11.61
C GLN A 52 -9.07 4.64 10.59
N LEU A 53 -9.54 4.88 9.36
CA LEU A 53 -9.22 4.02 8.22
C LEU A 53 -7.89 4.47 7.65
N GLU A 54 -6.96 3.53 7.56
CA GLU A 54 -5.63 3.78 7.03
C GLU A 54 -5.43 3.04 5.71
N PHE A 55 -4.71 3.68 4.80
CA PHE A 55 -4.28 3.08 3.54
C PHE A 55 -2.76 3.03 3.48
N ALA A 56 -2.23 1.97 2.91
CA ALA A 56 -0.81 1.84 2.65
C ALA A 56 -0.58 1.01 1.39
N VAL A 57 0.54 1.26 0.75
CA VAL A 57 1.05 0.40 -0.31
C VAL A 57 2.30 -0.27 0.23
N TRP A 58 2.45 -1.57 0.02
CA TRP A 58 3.60 -2.29 0.53
C TRP A 58 4.03 -3.42 -0.40
N ARG A 59 5.29 -3.79 -0.27
CA ARG A 59 5.95 -4.84 -1.04
C ARG A 59 7.01 -5.49 -0.16
N ARG A 60 7.09 -6.82 -0.15
CA ARG A 60 8.18 -7.50 0.53
C ARG A 60 9.49 -7.26 -0.20
N ASP A 61 10.57 -7.15 0.56
CA ASP A 61 11.90 -7.00 -0.02
C ASP A 61 12.19 -8.17 -0.97
N GLY A 62 12.62 -7.87 -2.18
CA GLY A 62 12.93 -8.87 -3.21
C GLY A 62 11.74 -9.38 -4.01
N ARG A 63 10.52 -8.94 -3.70
CA ARG A 63 9.32 -9.34 -4.45
C ARG A 63 8.87 -8.22 -5.38
N ALA A 64 8.24 -8.61 -6.48
CA ALA A 64 7.70 -7.66 -7.46
C ALA A 64 6.24 -7.29 -7.17
N ASP A 65 5.51 -8.18 -6.48
CA ASP A 65 4.10 -7.97 -6.20
C ASP A 65 3.89 -6.91 -5.12
N THR A 66 3.10 -5.91 -5.44
CA THR A 66 2.76 -4.79 -4.57
C THR A 66 1.30 -4.90 -4.16
N TRP A 67 1.02 -4.56 -2.90
CA TRP A 67 -0.31 -4.70 -2.30
C TRP A 67 -0.81 -3.36 -1.80
N LEU A 68 -2.12 -3.13 -1.93
CA LEU A 68 -2.82 -2.05 -1.26
C LEU A 68 -3.42 -2.60 0.04
N TYR A 69 -3.06 -1.97 1.14
CA TYR A 69 -3.64 -2.23 2.47
C TYR A 69 -4.71 -1.18 2.76
N ALA A 70 -5.84 -1.62 3.29
CA ALA A 70 -6.86 -0.74 3.85
C ALA A 70 -7.32 -1.34 5.19
N GLY A 71 -7.19 -0.60 6.28
CA GLY A 71 -7.48 -1.15 7.59
C GLY A 71 -7.97 -0.13 8.61
N ALA A 72 -8.84 -0.60 9.50
CA ALA A 72 -9.43 0.16 10.57
C ALA A 72 -9.27 -0.56 11.92
N GLY A 73 -8.16 -1.24 12.10
CA GLY A 73 -7.83 -1.99 13.32
C GLY A 73 -7.86 -3.50 13.12
N PRO A 74 -7.48 -4.27 14.16
CA PRO A 74 -7.40 -5.73 14.07
C PRO A 74 -8.73 -6.36 13.64
N GLY A 75 -8.67 -7.29 12.68
CA GLY A 75 -9.85 -7.95 12.14
C GLY A 75 -10.67 -7.09 11.17
N ARG A 76 -10.25 -5.86 10.89
CA ARG A 76 -10.92 -4.92 10.00
C ARG A 76 -9.96 -4.42 8.93
N GLU A 77 -9.30 -5.35 8.27
CA GLU A 77 -8.30 -5.00 7.27
C GLU A 77 -8.52 -5.78 5.98
N LEU A 78 -8.10 -5.17 4.88
CA LEU A 78 -8.20 -5.73 3.55
C LEU A 78 -6.85 -5.56 2.87
N GLN A 79 -6.39 -6.61 2.21
CA GLN A 79 -5.17 -6.61 1.41
C GLN A 79 -5.57 -6.90 -0.03
N ILE A 80 -5.25 -6.00 -0.94
CA ILE A 80 -5.66 -6.09 -2.33
C ILE A 80 -4.41 -6.06 -3.22
N PRO A 81 -4.20 -7.06 -4.10
CA PRO A 81 -3.15 -6.94 -5.10
C PRO A 81 -3.32 -5.66 -5.90
N LEU A 82 -2.24 -4.96 -6.13
CA LEU A 82 -2.31 -3.65 -6.79
C LEU A 82 -3.07 -3.65 -8.13
N PRO A 83 -2.93 -4.68 -9.00
CA PRO A 83 -3.69 -4.73 -10.24
C PRO A 83 -5.22 -4.78 -10.03
N ASP A 84 -5.66 -5.32 -8.90
CA ASP A 84 -7.10 -5.40 -8.58
C ASP A 84 -7.64 -4.14 -7.92
N ALA A 85 -6.76 -3.30 -7.35
CA ALA A 85 -7.16 -2.10 -6.63
C ALA A 85 -7.94 -1.12 -7.52
N ALA A 86 -7.54 -0.96 -8.77
CA ALA A 86 -8.24 -0.07 -9.70
C ALA A 86 -9.68 -0.52 -9.95
N ARG A 87 -9.92 -1.82 -10.08
CA ARG A 87 -11.27 -2.38 -10.27
C ARG A 87 -12.13 -2.21 -9.02
N VAL A 88 -11.56 -2.40 -7.85
CA VAL A 88 -12.25 -2.20 -6.58
C VAL A 88 -12.67 -0.73 -6.44
N LEU A 89 -11.76 0.19 -6.68
CA LEU A 89 -12.03 1.63 -6.61
C LEU A 89 -13.08 2.05 -7.65
N ARG A 90 -13.00 1.52 -8.87
CA ARG A 90 -14.00 1.77 -9.91
C ARG A 90 -15.40 1.33 -9.46
N SER A 91 -15.51 0.15 -8.85
CA SER A 91 -16.80 -0.34 -8.36
C SER A 91 -17.40 0.59 -7.32
N ALA A 92 -16.59 1.09 -6.38
CA ALA A 92 -17.04 2.04 -5.37
C ALA A 92 -17.50 3.36 -6.00
N LEU A 93 -16.76 3.87 -6.99
CA LEU A 93 -17.10 5.11 -7.67
C LEU A 93 -18.40 4.97 -8.47
N ARG A 94 -18.62 3.86 -9.14
CA ARG A 94 -19.87 3.58 -9.85
C ARG A 94 -21.08 3.57 -8.91
N LEU A 95 -20.91 2.98 -7.74
CA LEU A 95 -21.96 2.99 -6.72
C LEU A 95 -22.32 4.40 -6.28
N ALA A 96 -21.34 5.29 -6.26
CA ALA A 96 -21.52 6.71 -5.95
C ALA A 96 -22.03 7.54 -7.16
N GLY A 97 -22.32 6.89 -8.29
CA GLY A 97 -22.85 7.57 -9.47
C GLY A 97 -21.79 8.15 -10.41
N VAL A 98 -20.53 7.85 -10.19
CA VAL A 98 -19.45 8.29 -11.08
C VAL A 98 -19.33 7.29 -12.24
N GLU A 99 -19.80 7.70 -13.42
CA GLU A 99 -19.74 6.90 -14.64
C GLU A 99 -18.75 7.54 -15.62
N ASP A 100 -17.49 7.13 -15.48
CA ASP A 100 -16.40 7.54 -16.36
C ASP A 100 -15.79 6.27 -16.94
N ASP A 101 -15.93 6.06 -18.24
CA ASP A 101 -15.45 4.87 -18.93
C ASP A 101 -13.93 4.71 -18.84
N ASP A 102 -13.21 5.82 -18.66
CA ASP A 102 -11.76 5.82 -18.58
C ASP A 102 -11.24 5.74 -17.15
N ILE A 103 -12.11 5.69 -16.14
CA ILE A 103 -11.67 5.78 -14.74
C ILE A 103 -10.72 4.64 -14.34
N GLU A 104 -10.98 3.43 -14.82
CA GLU A 104 -10.13 2.29 -14.51
C GLU A 104 -8.72 2.46 -15.09
N GLU A 105 -8.62 2.91 -16.34
CA GLU A 105 -7.34 3.18 -16.98
C GLU A 105 -6.58 4.30 -16.26
N ARG A 106 -7.27 5.35 -15.86
CA ARG A 106 -6.68 6.46 -15.11
C ARG A 106 -6.18 6.02 -13.75
N LEU A 107 -6.92 5.16 -13.06
CA LEU A 107 -6.52 4.60 -11.78
C LEU A 107 -5.30 3.69 -11.96
N LEU A 108 -5.30 2.83 -12.97
CA LEU A 108 -4.15 1.97 -13.28
C LEU A 108 -2.91 2.80 -13.58
N ALA A 109 -3.05 3.87 -14.36
CA ALA A 109 -1.94 4.76 -14.67
C ALA A 109 -1.38 5.43 -13.42
N ALA A 110 -2.26 5.89 -12.51
CA ALA A 110 -1.85 6.50 -11.25
C ALA A 110 -1.15 5.50 -10.33
N LEU A 111 -1.60 4.25 -10.31
CA LEU A 111 -1.03 3.20 -9.48
C LEU A 111 0.26 2.61 -10.05
N ALA A 112 0.55 2.86 -11.33
CA ALA A 112 1.73 2.30 -12.01
C ALA A 112 3.04 2.69 -11.33
N ARG A 113 3.10 3.82 -10.63
CA ARG A 113 4.30 4.24 -9.90
C ARG A 113 4.72 3.24 -8.82
N TYR A 114 3.78 2.45 -8.31
CA TYR A 114 4.05 1.43 -7.29
C TYR A 114 4.46 0.08 -7.88
N ALA A 115 4.45 -0.05 -9.21
CA ALA A 115 4.83 -1.25 -9.92
C ALA A 115 6.31 -1.23 -10.36
N GLU A 116 7.09 -0.30 -9.83
CA GLU A 116 8.52 -0.21 -10.10
C GLU A 116 9.20 -1.56 -9.86
N PRO A 117 9.97 -2.08 -10.86
CA PRO A 117 10.61 -3.38 -10.70
C PRO A 117 11.60 -3.40 -9.55
N PRO A 118 11.71 -4.52 -8.81
CA PRO A 118 12.70 -4.63 -7.77
C PRO A 118 14.12 -4.59 -8.38
N ARG A 119 15.02 -3.89 -7.70
CA ARG A 119 16.41 -3.73 -8.13
C ARG A 119 17.32 -4.25 -7.04
N ALA A 120 18.11 -5.26 -7.36
CA ALA A 120 19.04 -5.85 -6.41
C ALA A 120 20.08 -4.81 -5.98
N VAL A 121 20.43 -4.82 -4.70
CA VAL A 121 21.49 -3.96 -4.19
C VAL A 121 22.84 -4.46 -4.70
N ALA A 122 23.70 -3.52 -5.06
CA ALA A 122 25.09 -3.84 -5.41
C ALA A 122 25.86 -4.25 -4.14
N ARG A 123 26.62 -5.34 -4.22
CA ARG A 123 27.43 -5.85 -3.10
C ARG A 123 28.87 -6.02 -3.53
#